data_f9af315af2dc07438e75dc70a4f89c61
#
_entry.id   f9af315af2dc07438e75dc70a4f89c61
#
_cell.length_a   1.000
_cell.length_b   1.000
_cell.length_c   1.000
_cell.angle_alpha   90.00
_cell.angle_beta   90.00
_cell.angle_gamma   90.00
#
_symmetry.space_group_name_H-M   'P 1'
#
loop_
_entity.id
_entity.type
_entity.pdbx_description
1 polymer ?
#
loop_
_entity_poly.entity_id
_entity_poly.type
_entity_poly.pdbx_seq_one_letter_code
_entity_poly.pdbx_strand_id
1 'polypeptide(L)'
;MVSKFNSMLSSRVSSFASANSRMKAIVADAQAPFNLAIQNLTAYGASNALCCNSDGKACLWFNDCHPGMAIHNLVAKAVATAKNGLFFTGGSTRRLSIP
;
A
#
# COMPACT_ATOMS: atom_id res chain seq x y z
N MET A 1 -9.43 16.38 5.79
CA MET A 1 -10.44 15.31 5.81
C MET A 1 -9.79 13.91 5.80
N VAL A 2 -8.93 13.63 4.84
CA VAL A 2 -8.32 12.29 4.74
C VAL A 2 -7.44 11.97 5.95
N SER A 3 -6.62 12.91 6.40
CA SER A 3 -5.75 12.64 7.55
C SER A 3 -6.55 12.43 8.83
N LYS A 4 -7.66 13.14 9.00
CA LYS A 4 -8.55 12.91 10.13
C LYS A 4 -9.19 11.53 10.08
N PHE A 5 -9.65 11.13 8.91
CA PHE A 5 -10.20 9.78 8.71
C PHE A 5 -9.15 8.73 9.07
N ASN A 6 -7.92 8.89 8.58
CA ASN A 6 -6.85 7.92 8.82
C ASN A 6 -6.48 7.85 10.31
N SER A 7 -6.44 9.00 11.00
CA SER A 7 -6.20 9.02 12.45
C SER A 7 -7.28 8.31 13.22
N MET A 8 -8.53 8.53 12.86
CA MET A 8 -9.66 7.87 13.50
C MET A 8 -9.65 6.37 13.24
N LEU A 9 -9.31 5.96 12.03
CA LEU A 9 -9.19 4.55 11.68
C LEU A 9 -8.11 3.86 12.53
N SER A 10 -6.95 4.47 12.65
CA SER A 10 -5.86 3.93 13.47
C SER A 10 -6.27 3.78 14.93
N SER A 11 -6.93 4.79 15.49
CA SER A 11 -7.45 4.75 16.84
C SER A 11 -8.44 3.61 17.04
N ARG A 12 -9.36 3.46 16.12
CA ARG A 12 -10.39 2.43 16.23
C ARG A 12 -9.83 1.03 16.07
N VAL A 13 -8.85 0.85 15.20
CA VAL A 13 -8.17 -0.44 15.05
C VAL A 13 -7.42 -0.78 16.33
N SER A 14 -6.74 0.18 16.95
CA SER A 14 -6.05 -0.05 18.22
C SER A 14 -7.02 -0.45 19.33
N SER A 15 -8.15 0.24 19.42
CA SER A 15 -9.19 -0.08 20.41
C SER A 15 -9.77 -1.47 20.18
N PHE A 16 -10.02 -1.82 18.91
CA PHE A 16 -10.53 -3.14 18.56
C PHE A 16 -9.52 -4.23 18.94
N ALA A 17 -8.26 -4.04 18.63
CA ALA A 17 -7.21 -5.02 18.95
C ALA A 17 -7.08 -5.21 20.46
N SER A 18 -7.18 -4.13 21.23
CA SER A 18 -7.12 -4.21 22.71
C SER A 18 -8.31 -4.95 23.28
N ALA A 19 -9.51 -4.76 22.72
CA ALA A 19 -10.72 -5.38 23.19
C ALA A 19 -10.85 -6.85 22.76
N ASN A 20 -10.10 -7.26 21.74
CA ASN A 20 -10.21 -8.59 21.15
C ASN A 20 -8.83 -9.24 21.09
N SER A 21 -8.28 -9.63 22.22
CA SER A 21 -6.90 -10.06 22.36
C SER A 21 -6.54 -11.29 21.52
N ARG A 22 -7.52 -12.06 21.07
CA ARG A 22 -7.29 -13.21 20.19
C ARG A 22 -7.21 -12.83 18.71
N MET A 23 -7.62 -11.61 18.39
CA MET A 23 -7.62 -11.11 17.04
C MET A 23 -6.36 -10.26 16.81
N LYS A 24 -5.82 -10.35 15.62
CA LYS A 24 -4.71 -9.48 15.22
C LYS A 24 -5.23 -8.51 14.17
N ALA A 25 -5.10 -7.23 14.48
CA ALA A 25 -5.57 -6.17 13.58
C ALA A 25 -4.46 -5.14 13.42
N ILE A 26 -4.20 -4.75 12.19
CA ILE A 26 -3.18 -3.77 11.86
C ILE A 26 -3.72 -2.81 10.82
N VAL A 27 -3.09 -1.64 10.73
CA VAL A 27 -3.35 -0.68 9.66
C VAL A 27 -2.13 -0.64 8.76
N ALA A 28 -2.34 -0.84 7.47
CA ALA A 28 -1.29 -0.67 6.47
C ALA A 28 -1.40 0.74 5.89
N ASP A 29 -0.27 1.45 5.82
CA ASP A 29 -0.23 2.79 5.27
C ASP A 29 -0.10 2.70 3.74
N ALA A 30 -1.22 2.85 3.03
CA ALA A 30 -1.23 2.85 1.58
C ALA A 30 -0.81 4.20 0.98
N GLN A 31 -0.79 5.26 1.77
CA GLN A 31 -0.39 6.58 1.28
C GLN A 31 1.12 6.66 1.02
N ALA A 32 1.92 6.00 1.84
CA ALA A 32 3.36 6.01 1.68
C ALA A 32 3.82 5.48 0.32
N PRO A 33 3.29 4.35 -0.21
CA PRO A 33 3.62 3.90 -1.55
C PRO A 33 3.30 4.91 -2.65
N PHE A 34 2.16 5.60 -2.55
CA PHE A 34 1.82 6.63 -3.52
C PHE A 34 2.81 7.78 -3.49
N ASN A 35 3.17 8.23 -2.29
CA ASN A 35 4.15 9.31 -2.13
C ASN A 35 5.52 8.90 -2.66
N LEU A 36 5.94 7.67 -2.40
CA LEU A 36 7.20 7.16 -2.91
C LEU A 36 7.24 7.17 -4.44
N ALA A 37 6.18 6.70 -5.09
CA ALA A 37 6.11 6.68 -6.55
C ALA A 37 6.11 8.10 -7.13
N ILE A 38 5.37 9.01 -6.52
CA ILE A 38 5.28 10.39 -7.00
C ILE A 38 6.62 11.10 -6.87
N GLN A 39 7.38 10.81 -5.83
CA GLN A 39 8.69 11.43 -5.61
C GLN A 39 9.79 10.81 -6.49
N ASN A 40 9.55 9.67 -7.10
CA ASN A 40 10.55 8.92 -7.87
C ASN A 40 9.99 8.47 -9.22
N LEU A 41 9.41 9.40 -9.96
CA LEU A 41 8.65 9.11 -11.17
C LEU A 41 9.43 8.25 -12.18
N THR A 42 10.67 8.63 -12.48
CA THR A 42 11.44 7.91 -13.48
C THR A 42 11.79 6.50 -13.04
N ALA A 43 11.97 6.27 -11.75
CA ALA A 43 12.26 4.94 -11.23
C ALA A 43 11.08 3.98 -11.46
N TYR A 44 9.87 4.52 -11.59
CA TYR A 44 8.67 3.73 -11.83
C TYR A 44 8.09 3.91 -13.23
N GLY A 45 8.90 4.42 -14.14
CA GLY A 45 8.57 4.46 -15.54
C GLY A 45 7.66 5.60 -16.00
N ALA A 46 7.44 6.59 -15.16
CA ALA A 46 6.51 7.67 -15.46
C ALA A 46 7.25 8.97 -15.79
N SER A 47 6.70 9.75 -16.73
CA SER A 47 7.26 11.04 -17.09
C SER A 47 6.75 12.17 -16.20
N ASN A 48 5.58 12.02 -15.61
CA ASN A 48 5.01 12.99 -14.66
C ASN A 48 4.01 12.28 -13.75
N ALA A 49 3.50 13.01 -12.76
CA ALA A 49 2.63 12.44 -11.74
C ALA A 49 1.16 12.33 -12.17
N LEU A 50 0.80 12.93 -13.30
CA LEU A 50 -0.60 13.05 -13.70
C LEU A 50 -0.97 12.22 -14.91
N CYS A 51 0.00 11.76 -15.71
CA CYS A 51 -0.31 11.03 -16.92
C CYS A 51 -0.96 9.67 -16.61
N CYS A 52 -1.75 9.19 -17.54
CA CYS A 52 -2.32 7.86 -17.44
C CYS A 52 -2.13 7.12 -18.77
N ASN A 53 -2.09 5.81 -18.68
CA ASN A 53 -1.95 4.97 -19.86
C ASN A 53 -2.62 3.63 -19.59
N SER A 54 -3.41 3.16 -20.53
CA SER A 54 -4.17 1.94 -20.38
C SER A 54 -3.32 0.67 -20.37
N ASP A 55 -2.02 0.75 -20.69
CA ASP A 55 -1.12 -0.38 -20.52
C ASP A 55 -0.75 -0.63 -19.05
N GLY A 56 -1.04 0.32 -18.17
CA GLY A 56 -0.74 0.22 -16.76
C GLY A 56 0.73 0.35 -16.40
N LYS A 57 1.58 0.76 -17.34
CA LYS A 57 3.05 0.77 -17.17
C LYS A 57 3.71 2.10 -17.53
N ALA A 58 3.26 2.75 -18.58
CA ALA A 58 3.94 3.96 -19.10
C ALA A 58 3.74 5.18 -18.21
N CYS A 59 2.76 5.14 -17.31
CA CYS A 59 2.46 6.19 -16.35
C CYS A 59 2.16 5.55 -14.99
N LEU A 60 2.09 6.36 -13.93
CA LEU A 60 1.70 5.85 -12.62
C LEU A 60 0.23 5.41 -12.60
N TRP A 61 -0.58 5.98 -13.49
CA TRP A 61 -2.02 5.75 -13.50
C TRP A 61 -2.43 4.94 -14.72
N PHE A 62 -3.41 4.07 -14.51
CA PHE A 62 -4.08 3.35 -15.58
C PHE A 62 -5.08 4.26 -16.28
N ASN A 63 -5.84 5.02 -15.50
CA ASN A 63 -6.75 6.06 -15.99
C ASN A 63 -6.80 7.18 -14.93
N ASP A 64 -7.78 8.06 -15.01
CA ASP A 64 -7.84 9.25 -14.16
C ASP A 64 -8.04 8.97 -12.66
N CYS A 65 -8.42 7.76 -12.28
CA CYS A 65 -8.64 7.45 -10.87
C CYS A 65 -8.09 6.10 -10.41
N HIS A 66 -7.50 5.30 -11.31
CA HIS A 66 -6.96 3.99 -10.95
C HIS A 66 -5.45 3.98 -11.11
N PRO A 67 -4.71 3.56 -10.08
CA PRO A 67 -3.25 3.45 -10.20
C PRO A 67 -2.83 2.33 -11.14
N GLY A 68 -1.63 2.46 -11.68
CA GLY A 68 -1.03 1.46 -12.54
C GLY A 68 -0.30 0.38 -11.75
N MET A 69 0.40 -0.49 -12.47
CA MET A 69 1.04 -1.67 -11.90
C MET A 69 2.12 -1.35 -10.88
N ALA A 70 2.91 -0.30 -11.10
CA ALA A 70 4.00 0.06 -10.19
C ALA A 70 3.45 0.42 -8.80
N ILE A 71 2.38 1.23 -8.74
CA ILE A 71 1.78 1.60 -7.46
C ILE A 71 1.13 0.39 -6.81
N HIS A 72 0.45 -0.46 -7.57
CA HIS A 72 -0.14 -1.68 -7.01
C HIS A 72 0.92 -2.58 -6.38
N ASN A 73 2.07 -2.72 -7.01
CA ASN A 73 3.17 -3.49 -6.45
C ASN A 73 3.68 -2.89 -5.14
N LEU A 74 3.82 -1.57 -5.09
CA LEU A 74 4.28 -0.89 -3.88
C LEU A 74 3.26 -1.03 -2.73
N VAL A 75 1.98 -0.93 -3.04
CA VAL A 75 0.93 -1.12 -2.04
C VAL A 75 0.94 -2.56 -1.53
N ALA A 76 1.07 -3.54 -2.42
CA ALA A 76 1.15 -4.93 -2.02
C ALA A 76 2.33 -5.19 -1.09
N LYS A 77 3.49 -4.61 -1.40
CA LYS A 77 4.68 -4.72 -0.55
C LYS A 77 4.45 -4.07 0.82
N ALA A 78 3.79 -2.93 0.85
CA ALA A 78 3.48 -2.24 2.11
C ALA A 78 2.56 -3.07 2.99
N VAL A 79 1.55 -3.70 2.40
CA VAL A 79 0.64 -4.58 3.15
C VAL A 79 1.38 -5.81 3.66
N ALA A 80 2.21 -6.43 2.82
CA ALA A 80 2.99 -7.60 3.22
C ALA A 80 3.93 -7.25 4.38
N THR A 81 4.60 -6.11 4.31
CA THR A 81 5.50 -5.66 5.38
C THR A 81 4.74 -5.42 6.68
N ALA A 82 3.57 -4.78 6.60
CA ALA A 82 2.76 -4.50 7.78
C ALA A 82 2.28 -5.77 8.47
N LYS A 83 2.03 -6.82 7.70
CA LYS A 83 1.57 -8.11 8.23
C LYS A 83 2.70 -9.06 8.60
N ASN A 84 3.92 -8.74 8.24
CA ASN A 84 5.05 -9.62 8.48
C ASN A 84 5.21 -9.87 9.98
N GLY A 85 5.37 -11.14 10.34
CA GLY A 85 5.49 -11.54 11.74
C GLY A 85 4.16 -11.68 12.48
N LEU A 86 3.04 -11.23 11.88
CA LEU A 86 1.71 -11.37 12.47
C LEU A 86 0.93 -12.52 11.87
N PHE A 87 0.90 -12.60 10.55
CA PHE A 87 0.12 -13.61 9.83
C PHE A 87 0.99 -14.52 8.98
N PHE A 88 2.23 -14.11 8.73
CA PHE A 88 3.14 -14.86 7.88
C PHE A 88 4.41 -15.20 8.66
N THR A 89 4.77 -16.45 8.67
CA THR A 89 6.03 -16.91 9.25
C THR A 89 7.13 -16.87 8.19
N GLY A 90 8.36 -17.17 8.58
CA GLY A 90 9.51 -17.06 7.70
C GLY A 90 9.33 -17.67 6.32
N GLY A 91 8.76 -18.87 6.25
CA GLY A 91 8.51 -19.53 4.97
C GLY A 91 7.50 -18.81 4.10
N SER A 92 6.52 -18.18 4.71
CA SER A 92 5.46 -17.48 3.99
C SER A 92 5.95 -16.17 3.37
N THR A 93 7.00 -15.58 3.93
CA THR A 93 7.55 -14.32 3.42
C THR A 93 7.97 -14.44 1.96
N ARG A 94 8.51 -15.58 1.58
CA ARG A 94 8.94 -15.80 0.20
C ARG A 94 7.79 -15.78 -0.79
N ARG A 95 6.61 -16.23 -0.37
CA ARG A 95 5.43 -16.18 -1.24
C ARG A 95 4.94 -14.77 -1.46
N LEU A 96 5.18 -13.91 -0.50
CA LEU A 96 4.78 -12.50 -0.61
C LEU A 96 5.69 -11.71 -1.52
N SER A 97 6.85 -12.21 -1.86
CA SER A 97 7.75 -11.54 -2.77
C SER A 97 7.42 -11.80 -4.24
N ILE A 98 6.40 -12.57 -4.52
CA ILE A 98 5.94 -12.81 -5.88
C ILE A 98 5.37 -11.51 -6.43
N PRO A 99 5.83 -11.08 -7.60
CA PRO A 99 5.40 -9.82 -8.19
C PRO A 99 3.92 -9.76 -8.47
#